data_54b416d5045222a3f0c8d928da6bdb08
#
_entry.id   54b416d5045222a3f0c8d928da6bdb08
#
_cell.length_a   1.000
_cell.length_b   1.000
_cell.length_c   1.000
_cell.angle_alpha   90.00
_cell.angle_beta   90.00
_cell.angle_gamma   90.00
#
_symmetry.space_group_name_H-M   'P 1'
#
loop_
_entity.id
_entity.type
_entity.pdbx_description
1 polymer ?
#
loop_
_entity_poly.entity_id
_entity_poly.type
_entity_poly.pdbx_seq_one_letter_code
_entity_poly.pdbx_strand_id
1 'polypeptide(L)'
;MVGYKVLRITDNKDIAGVSAGIIGYIEYALNEPAYPYENSALFVFTTLEAAKAFKYLMEGLSGKYFEVFACKYEQSKLCIPTVELFNRFDARLPWEIINKKAYIHPHNWTIVPNNTAFAESVTVVRQIHI
;
A
#
# COMPACT_ATOMS: atom_id res chain seq x y z
N MET A 1 -10.78 8.96 7.24
CA MET A 1 -11.36 7.71 6.72
C MET A 1 -10.68 6.53 7.41
N VAL A 2 -11.32 5.39 7.45
CA VAL A 2 -10.75 4.19 8.03
C VAL A 2 -10.59 3.11 6.97
N GLY A 3 -9.57 2.29 7.13
CA GLY A 3 -9.28 1.21 6.21
C GLY A 3 -8.27 0.24 6.78
N TYR A 4 -7.58 -0.47 5.91
CA TYR A 4 -6.64 -1.53 6.29
C TYR A 4 -5.35 -1.36 5.52
N LYS A 5 -4.25 -1.52 6.24
CA LYS A 5 -2.90 -1.43 5.67
C LYS A 5 -2.18 -2.76 5.87
N VAL A 6 -1.58 -3.27 4.81
CA VAL A 6 -0.75 -4.46 4.89
C VAL A 6 0.70 -4.02 4.98
N LEU A 7 1.40 -4.48 6.00
CA LEU A 7 2.80 -4.14 6.23
C LEU A 7 3.66 -5.40 6.27
N ARG A 8 4.87 -5.29 5.75
CA ARG A 8 5.88 -6.33 5.92
C ARG A 8 6.50 -6.17 7.30
N ILE A 9 6.51 -7.25 8.06
CA ILE A 9 7.06 -7.26 9.42
C ILE A 9 8.57 -7.39 9.34
N THR A 10 9.28 -6.61 10.16
CA THR A 10 10.74 -6.59 10.22
C THR A 10 11.21 -6.92 11.63
N ASP A 11 12.52 -7.03 11.80
CA ASP A 11 13.14 -7.25 13.11
C ASP A 11 13.17 -5.99 13.97
N ASN A 12 12.90 -4.83 13.38
CA ASN A 12 12.87 -3.58 14.13
C ASN A 12 11.60 -3.49 14.97
N LYS A 13 11.75 -3.55 16.29
CA LYS A 13 10.62 -3.52 17.22
C LYS A 13 10.07 -2.12 17.46
N ASP A 14 10.76 -1.08 16.99
CA ASP A 14 10.32 0.30 17.16
C ASP A 14 9.28 0.73 16.12
N ILE A 15 9.06 -0.08 15.10
CA ILE A 15 8.06 0.19 14.07
C ILE A 15 7.06 -0.96 13.96
N ALA A 16 5.87 -0.67 13.45
CA ALA A 16 4.86 -1.69 13.18
C ALA A 16 5.25 -2.54 11.96
N GLY A 17 5.85 -1.93 10.98
CA GLY A 17 6.30 -2.60 9.77
C GLY A 17 6.67 -1.60 8.69
N VAL A 18 6.89 -2.13 7.50
CA VAL A 18 7.27 -1.33 6.33
C VAL A 18 6.31 -1.60 5.19
N SER A 19 6.32 -0.73 4.20
CA SER A 19 5.47 -0.89 3.03
C SER A 19 5.73 -2.22 2.33
N ALA A 20 4.67 -2.80 1.79
CA ALA A 20 4.71 -4.14 1.19
C ALA A 20 5.28 -4.15 -0.23
N GLY A 21 5.52 -3.00 -0.84
CA GLY A 21 6.03 -2.91 -2.20
C GLY A 21 7.52 -3.24 -2.29
N ILE A 22 7.96 -3.51 -3.50
CA ILE A 22 9.37 -3.83 -3.79
C ILE A 22 10.24 -2.59 -3.65
N ILE A 23 9.75 -1.46 -4.14
CA ILE A 23 10.40 -0.16 -4.07
C ILE A 23 9.42 0.78 -3.38
N GLY A 24 9.93 1.87 -2.81
CA GLY A 24 9.07 2.78 -2.09
C GLY A 24 8.93 2.42 -0.62
N TYR A 25 10.05 2.05 -0.03
CA TYR A 25 10.16 1.67 1.37
C TYR A 25 9.74 2.82 2.28
N ILE A 26 8.69 2.59 3.06
CA ILE A 26 8.19 3.55 4.05
C ILE A 26 7.98 2.78 5.36
N GLU A 27 8.48 3.34 6.45
CA GLU A 27 8.29 2.79 7.77
C GLU A 27 7.01 3.32 8.40
N TYR A 28 6.31 2.44 9.11
CA TYR A 28 5.09 2.77 9.82
C TYR A 28 5.25 2.45 11.30
N ALA A 29 5.04 3.45 12.15
CA ALA A 29 4.97 3.25 13.60
C ALA A 29 3.53 3.42 14.05
N LEU A 30 3.11 2.67 15.08
CA LEU A 30 1.74 2.72 15.59
C LEU A 30 1.40 4.15 16.06
N ASN A 31 0.24 4.62 15.64
CA ASN A 31 -0.33 5.92 16.02
C ASN A 31 0.48 7.12 15.52
N GLU A 32 1.40 6.91 14.58
CA GLU A 32 2.15 7.99 13.94
C GLU A 32 1.80 8.06 12.46
N PRO A 33 1.54 9.25 11.91
CA PRO A 33 1.22 9.35 10.49
C PRO A 33 2.44 9.07 9.63
N ALA A 34 2.24 8.30 8.57
CA ALA A 34 3.23 8.09 7.52
C ALA A 34 2.78 8.82 6.26
N TYR A 35 3.74 9.29 5.49
CA TYR A 35 3.51 10.08 4.29
C TYR A 35 4.19 9.44 3.09
N PRO A 36 3.61 9.58 1.90
CA PRO A 36 4.22 9.05 0.69
C PRO A 36 5.44 9.88 0.26
N TYR A 37 6.21 9.33 -0.65
CA TYR A 37 7.20 10.12 -1.36
C TYR A 37 6.53 11.26 -2.11
N GLU A 38 7.29 12.30 -2.41
CA GLU A 38 6.80 13.46 -3.16
C GLU A 38 6.13 13.01 -4.46
N ASN A 39 4.99 13.60 -4.77
CA ASN A 39 4.19 13.31 -5.96
C ASN A 39 3.74 11.84 -6.06
N SER A 40 3.51 11.21 -4.94
CA SER A 40 2.98 9.84 -4.89
C SER A 40 1.85 9.73 -3.86
N ALA A 41 1.37 8.53 -3.64
CA ALA A 41 0.38 8.24 -2.61
C ALA A 41 0.65 6.89 -1.97
N LEU A 42 0.15 6.72 -0.76
CA LEU A 42 0.15 5.44 -0.08
C LEU A 42 -1.08 4.64 -0.47
N PHE A 43 -0.97 3.33 -0.46
CA PHE A 43 -2.09 2.44 -0.79
C PHE A 43 -2.68 1.87 0.49
N VAL A 44 -4.00 1.94 0.61
CA VAL A 44 -4.75 1.30 1.69
C VAL A 44 -5.87 0.47 1.08
N PHE A 45 -6.33 -0.53 1.82
CA PHE A 45 -7.47 -1.33 1.41
C PHE A 45 -8.72 -0.85 2.11
N THR A 46 -9.82 -0.81 1.38
CA THR A 46 -11.10 -0.36 1.93
C THR A 46 -11.86 -1.49 2.62
N THR A 47 -11.49 -2.74 2.37
CA THR A 47 -12.11 -3.91 3.01
C THR A 47 -11.07 -4.81 3.62
N LEU A 48 -11.45 -5.51 4.69
CA LEU A 48 -10.57 -6.47 5.35
C LEU A 48 -10.26 -7.66 4.43
N GLU A 49 -11.23 -8.11 3.65
CA GLU A 49 -11.04 -9.23 2.73
C GLU A 49 -9.98 -8.93 1.68
N ALA A 50 -9.99 -7.72 1.13
CA ALA A 50 -8.97 -7.31 0.17
C ALA A 50 -7.59 -7.27 0.80
N ALA A 51 -7.47 -6.74 2.02
CA ALA A 51 -6.21 -6.71 2.74
C ALA A 51 -5.68 -8.12 3.04
N LYS A 52 -6.56 -9.02 3.47
CA LYS A 52 -6.19 -10.43 3.71
C LYS A 52 -5.70 -11.12 2.45
N ALA A 53 -6.41 -10.93 1.35
CA ALA A 53 -6.02 -11.51 0.07
C ALA A 53 -4.63 -11.03 -0.36
N PHE A 54 -4.37 -9.74 -0.21
CA PHE A 54 -3.08 -9.15 -0.53
C PHE A 54 -1.97 -9.68 0.39
N LYS A 55 -2.25 -9.79 1.69
CA LYS A 55 -1.31 -10.38 2.65
C LYS A 55 -0.86 -11.77 2.20
N TYR A 56 -1.81 -12.65 1.90
CA TYR A 56 -1.49 -14.01 1.49
C TYR A 56 -0.75 -14.06 0.15
N LEU A 57 -1.13 -13.20 -0.78
CA LEU A 57 -0.43 -13.09 -2.05
C LEU A 57 1.04 -12.71 -1.84
N MET A 58 1.29 -11.69 -1.04
CA MET A 58 2.65 -11.19 -0.80
C MET A 58 3.49 -12.21 -0.02
N GLU A 59 2.91 -12.92 0.92
CA GLU A 59 3.59 -13.99 1.64
C GLU A 59 4.01 -15.11 0.68
N GLY A 60 3.12 -15.48 -0.23
CA GLY A 60 3.41 -16.51 -1.22
C GLY A 60 4.48 -16.10 -2.22
N LEU A 61 4.51 -14.84 -2.63
CA LEU A 61 5.47 -14.33 -3.60
C LEU A 61 6.86 -14.09 -3.00
N SER A 62 6.93 -13.66 -1.76
CA SER A 62 8.19 -13.20 -1.16
C SER A 62 8.77 -14.14 -0.11
N GLY A 63 7.96 -15.01 0.48
CA GLY A 63 8.36 -15.82 1.63
C GLY A 63 8.57 -15.03 2.91
N LYS A 64 8.14 -13.77 2.96
CA LYS A 64 8.29 -12.89 4.12
C LYS A 64 6.96 -12.78 4.87
N TYR A 65 7.01 -12.27 6.11
CA TYR A 65 5.82 -12.09 6.92
C TYR A 65 5.17 -10.74 6.66
N PHE A 66 3.86 -10.77 6.54
CA PHE A 66 3.02 -9.58 6.40
C PHE A 66 1.89 -9.65 7.40
N GLU A 67 1.46 -8.50 7.89
CA GLU A 67 0.33 -8.38 8.80
C GLU A 67 -0.61 -7.28 8.33
N VAL A 68 -1.87 -7.41 8.71
CA VAL A 68 -2.89 -6.43 8.41
C VAL A 68 -3.09 -5.53 9.64
N PHE A 69 -3.14 -4.23 9.40
CA PHE A 69 -3.37 -3.24 10.44
C PHE A 69 -4.60 -2.43 10.11
N ALA A 70 -5.42 -2.16 11.11
CA ALA A 70 -6.45 -1.12 10.99
C ALA A 70 -5.74 0.23 10.93
N CYS A 71 -6.23 1.12 10.09
CA CYS A 71 -5.62 2.43 9.92
C CYS A 71 -6.67 3.52 9.73
N LYS A 72 -6.23 4.75 9.99
CA LYS A 72 -6.90 5.97 9.57
C LYS A 72 -6.10 6.57 8.43
N TYR A 73 -6.77 7.15 7.46
CA TYR A 73 -6.07 7.75 6.33
C TYR A 73 -6.80 8.96 5.80
N GLU A 74 -6.02 9.86 5.20
CA GLU A 74 -6.53 10.98 4.43
C GLU A 74 -6.45 10.64 2.94
N GLN A 75 -7.57 10.78 2.26
CA GLN A 75 -7.63 10.43 0.83
C GLN A 75 -6.74 11.37 0.02
N SER A 76 -5.96 10.79 -0.87
CA SER A 76 -5.12 11.57 -1.78
C SER A 76 -5.97 12.27 -2.83
N LYS A 77 -5.53 13.44 -3.26
CA LYS A 77 -6.10 14.16 -4.40
C LYS A 77 -5.61 13.60 -5.72
N LEU A 78 -4.52 12.82 -5.69
CA LEU A 78 -4.01 12.15 -6.87
C LEU A 78 -4.91 10.96 -7.18
N CYS A 79 -5.13 10.72 -8.46
CA CYS A 79 -5.99 9.63 -8.92
C CYS A 79 -5.35 8.96 -10.11
N ILE A 80 -5.36 7.64 -10.09
CA ILE A 80 -4.95 6.85 -11.27
C ILE A 80 -6.04 5.82 -11.58
N PRO A 81 -6.20 5.43 -12.84
CA PRO A 81 -7.09 4.33 -13.17
C PRO A 81 -6.59 3.06 -12.50
N THR A 82 -7.46 2.42 -11.73
CA THR A 82 -7.16 1.13 -11.14
C THR A 82 -7.80 0.05 -11.97
N VAL A 83 -7.08 -0.98 -12.22
CA VAL A 83 -7.59 -2.17 -12.88
C VAL A 83 -7.18 -3.37 -12.05
N GLU A 84 -7.03 -4.47 -12.67
CA GLU A 84 -6.77 -5.70 -11.96
C GLU A 84 -5.40 -5.75 -11.33
N LEU A 85 -5.29 -6.60 -10.32
CA LEU A 85 -4.06 -6.98 -9.70
C LEU A 85 -3.11 -7.62 -10.70
N PHE A 86 -1.84 -7.37 -10.53
CA PHE A 86 -0.80 -8.08 -11.26
C PHE A 86 0.40 -8.39 -10.33
N ASN A 87 1.36 -9.12 -10.85
CA ASN A 87 2.34 -9.83 -10.03
C ASN A 87 3.45 -8.97 -9.45
N ARG A 88 3.55 -7.71 -9.83
CA ARG A 88 4.67 -6.88 -9.42
C ARG A 88 4.19 -5.62 -8.74
N PHE A 89 4.67 -5.40 -7.53
CA PHE A 89 4.32 -4.23 -6.75
C PHE A 89 5.50 -3.30 -6.59
N ASP A 90 5.37 -2.11 -7.14
CA ASP A 90 6.20 -0.98 -6.83
C ASP A 90 5.26 0.21 -6.59
N ALA A 91 5.16 0.63 -5.34
CA ALA A 91 4.22 1.67 -4.95
C ALA A 91 4.52 3.03 -5.58
N ARG A 92 5.73 3.25 -6.10
CA ARG A 92 6.09 4.50 -6.77
C ARG A 92 5.83 4.50 -8.26
N LEU A 93 5.83 3.33 -8.88
CA LEU A 93 5.81 3.24 -10.33
C LEU A 93 4.62 3.96 -10.99
N PRO A 94 3.37 3.77 -10.54
CA PRO A 94 2.24 4.47 -11.16
C PRO A 94 2.33 5.97 -11.03
N TRP A 95 2.82 6.46 -9.89
CA TRP A 95 2.94 7.89 -9.65
C TRP A 95 4.07 8.50 -10.46
N GLU A 96 5.16 7.79 -10.64
CA GLU A 96 6.25 8.24 -11.51
C GLU A 96 5.79 8.38 -12.96
N ILE A 97 5.03 7.42 -13.45
CA ILE A 97 4.51 7.47 -14.82
C ILE A 97 3.56 8.67 -14.99
N ILE A 98 2.64 8.87 -14.06
CA ILE A 98 1.68 9.96 -14.10
C ILE A 98 2.38 11.31 -14.03
N ASN A 99 3.31 11.47 -13.10
CA ASN A 99 4.00 12.74 -12.88
C ASN A 99 4.92 13.12 -14.04
N LYS A 100 5.48 12.14 -14.74
CA LYS A 100 6.29 12.36 -15.93
C LYS A 100 5.45 12.53 -17.18
N LYS A 101 4.13 12.41 -17.07
CA LYS A 101 3.19 12.47 -18.19
C LYS A 101 3.56 11.49 -19.31
N ALA A 102 4.13 10.36 -18.93
CA ALA A 102 4.48 9.31 -19.87
C ALA A 102 3.21 8.67 -20.43
N TYR A 103 3.29 8.20 -21.67
CA TYR A 103 2.20 7.43 -22.25
C TYR A 103 2.01 6.15 -21.47
N ILE A 104 0.79 5.91 -21.00
CA ILE A 104 0.44 4.71 -20.25
C ILE A 104 -0.39 3.82 -21.15
N HIS A 105 0.19 2.70 -21.56
CA HIS A 105 -0.55 1.70 -22.28
C HIS A 105 -1.56 1.04 -21.30
N PRO A 106 -2.80 0.71 -21.75
CA PRO A 106 -3.79 0.10 -20.86
C PRO A 106 -3.30 -1.14 -20.11
N HIS A 107 -2.40 -1.90 -20.68
CA HIS A 107 -1.81 -3.05 -20.02
C HIS A 107 -0.94 -2.68 -18.81
N ASN A 108 -0.47 -1.45 -18.74
CA ASN A 108 0.39 -0.99 -17.65
C ASN A 108 -0.40 -0.35 -16.51
N TRP A 109 -1.72 -0.30 -16.61
CA TRP A 109 -2.56 0.30 -15.58
C TRP A 109 -2.90 -0.68 -14.46
N THR A 110 -2.62 -1.95 -14.62
CA THR A 110 -2.91 -2.99 -13.64
C THR A 110 -1.88 -2.98 -12.51
N ILE A 111 -1.93 -1.98 -11.68
CA ILE A 111 -0.85 -1.74 -10.73
C ILE A 111 -1.32 -1.96 -9.30
N VAL A 112 -2.61 -1.91 -9.05
CA VAL A 112 -3.15 -2.01 -7.70
C VAL A 112 -4.26 -3.06 -7.61
N PRO A 113 -4.41 -3.71 -6.46
CA PRO A 113 -5.51 -4.64 -6.23
C PRO A 113 -6.86 -3.94 -6.17
N ASN A 114 -7.92 -4.71 -6.33
CA ASN A 114 -9.28 -4.21 -6.10
C ASN A 114 -9.44 -3.71 -4.67
N ASN A 115 -10.34 -2.76 -4.48
CA ASN A 115 -10.64 -2.13 -3.19
C ASN A 115 -9.41 -1.43 -2.58
N THR A 116 -8.57 -0.88 -3.44
CA THR A 116 -7.45 -0.04 -3.04
C THR A 116 -7.87 1.41 -3.09
N ALA A 117 -7.55 2.15 -2.04
CA ALA A 117 -7.67 3.60 -1.99
C ALA A 117 -6.28 4.22 -1.92
N PHE A 118 -6.18 5.45 -2.42
CA PHE A 118 -4.93 6.21 -2.41
C PHE A 118 -4.97 7.24 -1.31
N ALA A 119 -3.92 7.29 -0.51
CA ALA A 119 -3.88 8.14 0.67
C ALA A 119 -2.67 9.09 0.64
N GLU A 120 -2.87 10.30 1.13
CA GLU A 120 -1.79 11.28 1.34
C GLU A 120 -1.18 11.18 2.73
N SER A 121 -1.83 10.44 3.65
CA SER A 121 -1.27 10.06 4.94
C SER A 121 -1.99 8.82 5.45
N VAL A 122 -1.27 7.99 6.18
CA VAL A 122 -1.80 6.77 6.80
C VAL A 122 -1.25 6.67 8.21
N THR A 123 -2.15 6.46 9.18
CA THR A 123 -1.80 6.18 10.57
C THR A 123 -2.31 4.81 10.92
N VAL A 124 -1.42 3.85 11.12
CA VAL A 124 -1.80 2.51 11.58
C VAL A 124 -2.06 2.56 13.08
N VAL A 125 -3.18 2.00 13.51
CA VAL A 125 -3.64 2.13 14.90
C VAL A 125 -3.58 0.83 15.68
N ARG A 126 -3.75 -0.31 15.02
CA ARG A 126 -3.63 -1.63 15.67
C ARG A 126 -3.50 -2.73 14.63
N GLN A 127 -2.86 -3.80 15.04
CA GLN A 127 -2.79 -5.01 14.22
C GLN A 127 -4.12 -5.75 14.28
N ILE A 128 -4.55 -6.26 13.13
CA ILE A 128 -5.68 -7.15 13.03
C ILE A 128 -5.15 -8.59 13.11
N HIS A 129 -5.59 -9.32 14.10
CA HIS A 129 -5.26 -10.73 14.23
C HIS A 129 -6.24 -11.55 13.40
N ILE A 130 -5.69 -12.34 12.51
CA ILE A 130 -6.46 -13.13 11.55
C ILE A 130 -6.34 -14.60 11.91
#